data_801b38b20149f2d79fd7bfdeae814019
#
_entry.id   801b38b20149f2d79fd7bfdeae814019
#
_cell.length_a   1.000
_cell.length_b   1.000
_cell.length_c   1.000
_cell.angle_alpha   90.00
_cell.angle_beta   90.00
_cell.angle_gamma   90.00
#
_symmetry.space_group_name_H-M   'P 1'
#
loop_
_entity.id
_entity.type
_entity.pdbx_description
1 polymer ?
#
loop_
_entity_poly.entity_id
_entity_poly.type
_entity_poly.pdbx_seq_one_letter_code
_entity_poly.pdbx_strand_id
1 'polypeptide(L)'
;MAAQKRVDNKRRILKEGESQLPDGRYRYRYFDMDGCRQVVYSWKLVERDRMPPGKKDDLSLREKERQIERDMEDSIKTGRDAKITLNQMFETYMTGKISLKQSTRTNYIYMYTHYVQDGFGKKLLKDIRYSDVKAFYNSLIVEKGFKANSMEIINTLIHPALTLAVRDGYIRFNPSDGVMMEIKKSHQWEKTHRHALTIEEQSAFLNYIASNEQYKHWLPMFTLFLGTGCRVGEIVGLRWEDCDFKQRIININHTLIYRLQDDGRVEYHITTPKTEAGIREIPMMDEVYDALVQLKNWQVLVGDAHDEIDGYSGFILTNRFGNVCNPHTINRVIERMYKGYNKQETEQARAEGRQPMLIRHFSVHNLRHTFCTRFCENETNLKVIQDIMGHKDISTTMEIY
;
A
#
# COMPACT_ATOMS: atom_id res chain seq x y z
N MET A 1 -59.35 32.18 12.56
CA MET A 1 -59.95 30.98 11.96
C MET A 1 -59.07 29.78 12.33
N ALA A 2 -59.62 28.77 13.04
CA ALA A 2 -58.85 27.56 13.36
C ALA A 2 -58.52 26.82 12.05
N ALA A 3 -57.22 26.53 11.78
CA ALA A 3 -56.80 25.82 10.58
C ALA A 3 -57.49 24.45 10.52
N GLN A 4 -58.19 24.18 9.44
CA GLN A 4 -58.95 22.95 9.23
C GLN A 4 -57.94 21.77 9.25
N LYS A 5 -58.07 20.85 10.23
CA LYS A 5 -57.17 19.70 10.40
C LYS A 5 -57.27 18.83 9.15
N ARG A 6 -56.12 18.63 8.46
CA ARG A 6 -56.05 17.71 7.30
C ARG A 6 -56.24 16.28 7.77
N VAL A 7 -57.04 15.51 7.08
CA VAL A 7 -57.32 14.10 7.39
C VAL A 7 -57.06 13.22 6.17
N ASP A 8 -56.72 11.97 6.41
CA ASP A 8 -56.59 10.95 5.37
C ASP A 8 -57.96 10.33 5.01
N ASN A 9 -58.00 9.40 4.08
CA ASN A 9 -59.20 8.66 3.66
C ASN A 9 -59.79 7.79 4.77
N LYS A 10 -59.04 7.51 5.86
CA LYS A 10 -59.50 6.81 7.07
C LYS A 10 -59.89 7.78 8.21
N ARG A 11 -60.03 9.08 7.91
CA ARG A 11 -60.35 10.16 8.87
C ARG A 11 -59.30 10.34 9.98
N ARG A 12 -58.06 9.95 9.76
CA ARG A 12 -56.96 10.18 10.72
C ARG A 12 -56.31 11.54 10.47
N ILE A 13 -55.99 12.24 11.54
CA ILE A 13 -55.33 13.56 11.46
C ILE A 13 -53.93 13.38 10.92
N LEU A 14 -53.62 14.13 9.87
CA LEU A 14 -52.28 14.24 9.29
C LEU A 14 -51.51 15.37 9.98
N LYS A 15 -50.24 15.08 10.33
CA LYS A 15 -49.34 16.06 10.91
C LYS A 15 -48.88 17.08 9.86
N GLU A 16 -48.15 18.11 10.31
CA GLU A 16 -47.45 19.03 9.43
C GLU A 16 -46.45 18.26 8.54
N GLY A 17 -46.35 18.62 7.27
CA GLY A 17 -45.55 17.89 6.29
C GLY A 17 -46.21 16.62 5.72
N GLU A 18 -47.11 15.96 6.45
CA GLU A 18 -47.79 14.76 5.98
C GLU A 18 -48.91 15.10 4.95
N SER A 19 -49.08 14.25 3.96
CA SER A 19 -50.21 14.29 3.01
C SER A 19 -50.47 12.90 2.43
N GLN A 20 -51.75 12.63 2.04
CA GLN A 20 -52.05 11.43 1.28
C GLN A 20 -52.21 11.77 -0.21
N LEU A 21 -51.67 10.96 -1.07
CA LEU A 21 -51.75 11.08 -2.52
C LEU A 21 -53.00 10.36 -3.07
N PRO A 22 -53.44 10.70 -4.29
CA PRO A 22 -54.61 10.06 -4.91
C PRO A 22 -54.44 8.54 -5.10
N ASP A 23 -53.23 8.06 -5.26
CA ASP A 23 -52.90 6.64 -5.40
C ASP A 23 -52.87 5.86 -4.06
N GLY A 24 -53.17 6.53 -2.96
CA GLY A 24 -53.23 5.97 -1.61
C GLY A 24 -51.93 6.01 -0.83
N ARG A 25 -50.80 6.39 -1.44
CA ARG A 25 -49.54 6.56 -0.71
C ARG A 25 -49.59 7.77 0.21
N TYR A 26 -48.93 7.66 1.33
CA TYR A 26 -48.63 8.78 2.22
C TYR A 26 -47.29 9.40 1.85
N ARG A 27 -47.19 10.72 2.03
CA ARG A 27 -46.04 11.52 1.71
C ARG A 27 -45.74 12.43 2.89
N TYR A 28 -44.45 12.50 3.30
CA TYR A 28 -43.93 13.47 4.25
C TYR A 28 -42.89 14.36 3.56
N ARG A 29 -43.03 15.67 3.74
CA ARG A 29 -42.12 16.71 3.24
C ARG A 29 -41.46 17.38 4.42
N TYR A 30 -40.11 17.47 4.35
CA TYR A 30 -39.32 18.12 5.37
C TYR A 30 -38.16 18.87 4.72
N PHE A 31 -37.47 19.71 5.49
CA PHE A 31 -36.21 20.30 5.11
C PHE A 31 -35.10 19.54 5.84
N ASP A 32 -34.06 19.18 5.12
CA ASP A 32 -32.86 18.61 5.72
C ASP A 32 -32.00 19.68 6.40
N MET A 33 -30.87 19.29 6.95
CA MET A 33 -29.97 20.20 7.68
C MET A 33 -29.34 21.26 6.78
N ASP A 34 -29.22 20.99 5.49
CA ASP A 34 -28.69 21.93 4.49
C ASP A 34 -29.82 22.86 3.94
N GLY A 35 -31.02 22.79 4.49
CA GLY A 35 -32.19 23.58 4.06
C GLY A 35 -32.80 23.08 2.75
N CYS A 36 -32.39 21.93 2.25
CA CYS A 36 -32.96 21.36 1.04
C CYS A 36 -34.26 20.61 1.31
N ARG A 37 -35.23 20.78 0.41
CA ARG A 37 -36.54 20.13 0.54
C ARG A 37 -36.44 18.65 0.17
N GLN A 38 -36.77 17.78 1.12
CA GLN A 38 -36.81 16.33 0.97
C GLN A 38 -38.22 15.78 1.03
N VAL A 39 -38.42 14.60 0.46
CA VAL A 39 -39.72 13.93 0.42
C VAL A 39 -39.53 12.43 0.61
N VAL A 40 -40.33 11.85 1.52
CA VAL A 40 -40.39 10.39 1.71
C VAL A 40 -41.83 9.90 1.52
N TYR A 41 -41.96 8.65 1.09
CA TYR A 41 -43.21 8.01 0.79
C TYR A 41 -43.38 6.71 1.55
N SER A 42 -44.62 6.35 1.89
CA SER A 42 -44.98 5.01 2.38
C SER A 42 -46.40 4.67 2.01
N TRP A 43 -46.72 3.40 1.88
CA TRP A 43 -48.09 2.91 1.73
C TRP A 43 -48.83 2.82 3.08
N LYS A 44 -48.13 2.89 4.19
CA LYS A 44 -48.62 2.84 5.57
C LYS A 44 -48.44 4.21 6.23
N LEU A 45 -49.43 4.74 6.92
CA LEU A 45 -49.28 5.92 7.76
C LEU A 45 -48.67 5.54 9.11
N VAL A 46 -49.20 4.45 9.69
CA VAL A 46 -48.75 3.91 10.98
C VAL A 46 -48.41 2.43 10.85
N GLU A 47 -47.62 1.89 11.78
CA GLU A 47 -47.13 0.51 11.81
C GLU A 47 -48.27 -0.54 11.64
N ARG A 48 -49.42 -0.29 12.24
CA ARG A 48 -50.59 -1.18 12.19
C ARG A 48 -51.33 -1.21 10.84
N ASP A 49 -50.97 -0.33 9.91
CA ASP A 49 -51.60 -0.31 8.58
C ASP A 49 -51.14 -1.52 7.77
N ARG A 50 -52.02 -2.15 7.02
CA ARG A 50 -51.71 -3.25 6.11
C ARG A 50 -51.13 -2.72 4.80
N MET A 51 -50.14 -3.42 4.27
CA MET A 51 -49.62 -3.13 2.93
C MET A 51 -50.66 -3.50 1.87
N PRO A 52 -50.79 -2.68 0.79
CA PRO A 52 -51.60 -3.06 -0.35
C PRO A 52 -51.10 -4.37 -0.99
N PRO A 53 -51.99 -5.19 -1.54
CA PRO A 53 -51.59 -6.43 -2.24
C PRO A 53 -50.57 -6.17 -3.33
N GLY A 54 -49.52 -7.03 -3.42
CA GLY A 54 -48.44 -6.93 -4.43
C GLY A 54 -47.39 -5.88 -4.16
N LYS A 55 -47.40 -5.18 -3.02
CA LYS A 55 -46.34 -4.25 -2.61
C LYS A 55 -45.39 -4.89 -1.60
N LYS A 56 -44.11 -4.59 -1.76
CA LYS A 56 -43.07 -5.04 -0.81
C LYS A 56 -43.30 -4.35 0.54
N ASP A 57 -43.12 -5.09 1.62
CA ASP A 57 -43.23 -4.53 2.98
C ASP A 57 -42.19 -3.41 3.20
N ASP A 58 -42.66 -2.34 3.87
CA ASP A 58 -41.88 -1.13 4.12
C ASP A 58 -42.33 -0.49 5.43
N LEU A 59 -41.47 0.32 6.03
CA LEU A 59 -41.82 1.11 7.22
C LEU A 59 -42.99 2.06 6.95
N SER A 60 -43.82 2.29 7.97
CA SER A 60 -44.84 3.32 7.89
C SER A 60 -44.26 4.72 7.78
N LEU A 61 -45.02 5.68 7.29
CA LEU A 61 -44.57 7.06 7.15
C LEU A 61 -44.07 7.62 8.48
N ARG A 62 -44.83 7.41 9.57
CA ARG A 62 -44.47 7.92 10.91
C ARG A 62 -43.26 7.23 11.54
N GLU A 63 -42.93 6.00 11.15
CA GLU A 63 -41.66 5.37 11.53
C GLU A 63 -40.49 6.03 10.80
N LYS A 64 -40.65 6.29 9.48
CA LYS A 64 -39.68 7.03 8.69
C LYS A 64 -39.47 8.46 9.21
N GLU A 65 -40.54 9.17 9.59
CA GLU A 65 -40.46 10.50 10.22
C GLU A 65 -39.63 10.47 11.48
N ARG A 66 -39.93 9.57 12.41
CA ARG A 66 -39.17 9.40 13.66
C ARG A 66 -37.72 9.08 13.41
N GLN A 67 -37.41 8.29 12.38
CA GLN A 67 -36.05 7.99 12.01
C GLN A 67 -35.32 9.23 11.46
N ILE A 68 -35.99 10.00 10.59
CA ILE A 68 -35.45 11.25 10.04
C ILE A 68 -35.21 12.28 11.17
N GLU A 69 -36.15 12.45 12.09
CA GLU A 69 -36.01 13.35 13.24
C GLU A 69 -34.76 12.97 14.08
N ARG A 70 -34.58 11.70 14.41
CA ARG A 70 -33.42 11.21 15.13
C ARG A 70 -32.12 11.41 14.35
N ASP A 71 -32.15 11.15 13.04
CA ASP A 71 -30.98 11.34 12.18
C ASP A 71 -30.57 12.82 12.14
N MET A 72 -31.56 13.74 12.08
CA MET A 72 -31.32 15.18 12.12
C MET A 72 -30.81 15.64 13.50
N GLU A 73 -31.37 15.13 14.61
CA GLU A 73 -30.88 15.41 15.97
C GLU A 73 -29.42 14.96 16.15
N ASP A 74 -29.05 13.83 15.57
CA ASP A 74 -27.69 13.29 15.57
C ASP A 74 -26.77 13.90 14.51
N SER A 75 -27.23 14.92 13.79
CA SER A 75 -26.49 15.56 12.69
C SER A 75 -26.15 14.61 11.53
N ILE A 76 -27.00 13.60 11.29
CA ILE A 76 -26.84 12.66 10.18
C ILE A 76 -27.58 13.16 8.95
N LYS A 77 -26.90 13.15 7.80
CA LYS A 77 -27.49 13.56 6.51
C LYS A 77 -28.65 12.67 6.12
N THR A 78 -29.75 13.28 5.72
CA THR A 78 -30.97 12.60 5.32
C THR A 78 -31.30 12.85 3.84
N GLY A 79 -32.19 12.07 3.26
CA GLY A 79 -32.66 12.30 1.90
C GLY A 79 -31.70 11.76 0.80
N ARG A 80 -31.51 12.55 -0.27
CA ARG A 80 -30.69 12.16 -1.43
C ARG A 80 -29.20 12.13 -1.09
N ASP A 81 -28.73 13.03 -0.25
CA ASP A 81 -27.33 13.16 0.12
C ASP A 81 -26.84 12.01 1.00
N ALA A 82 -27.77 11.30 1.67
CA ALA A 82 -27.46 10.07 2.39
C ALA A 82 -27.17 8.86 1.48
N LYS A 83 -27.33 8.98 0.15
CA LYS A 83 -27.11 7.88 -0.82
C LYS A 83 -25.72 7.91 -1.43
N ILE A 84 -24.73 8.10 -0.62
CA ILE A 84 -23.33 8.07 -1.06
C ILE A 84 -22.76 6.65 -0.92
N THR A 85 -21.96 6.23 -1.91
CA THR A 85 -21.24 4.94 -1.89
C THR A 85 -19.88 5.10 -1.23
N LEU A 86 -19.26 3.96 -0.87
CA LEU A 86 -17.88 3.97 -0.39
C LEU A 86 -16.91 4.48 -1.47
N ASN A 87 -17.17 4.22 -2.77
CA ASN A 87 -16.36 4.77 -3.86
C ASN A 87 -16.33 6.30 -3.83
N GLN A 88 -17.48 6.93 -3.76
CA GLN A 88 -17.59 8.40 -3.72
C GLN A 88 -16.90 8.97 -2.47
N MET A 89 -17.04 8.31 -1.32
CA MET A 89 -16.37 8.73 -0.10
C MET A 89 -14.85 8.56 -0.19
N PHE A 90 -14.37 7.50 -0.81
CA PHE A 90 -12.95 7.30 -1.05
C PHE A 90 -12.36 8.37 -1.98
N GLU A 91 -13.07 8.77 -3.03
CA GLU A 91 -12.67 9.88 -3.91
C GLU A 91 -12.55 11.19 -3.13
N THR A 92 -13.54 11.51 -2.28
CA THR A 92 -13.51 12.67 -1.39
C THR A 92 -12.30 12.62 -0.45
N TYR A 93 -12.07 11.46 0.18
CA TYR A 93 -10.92 11.23 1.05
C TYR A 93 -9.59 11.44 0.33
N MET A 94 -9.44 10.89 -0.88
CA MET A 94 -8.20 11.00 -1.67
C MET A 94 -7.96 12.43 -2.18
N THR A 95 -9.02 13.17 -2.51
CA THR A 95 -8.93 14.59 -2.89
C THR A 95 -8.39 15.46 -1.74
N GLY A 96 -8.80 15.16 -0.51
CA GLY A 96 -8.28 15.85 0.69
C GLY A 96 -6.83 15.53 1.05
N LYS A 97 -6.21 14.51 0.43
CA LYS A 97 -4.82 14.08 0.68
C LYS A 97 -3.81 14.79 -0.23
N ILE A 98 -3.68 16.11 -0.10
CA ILE A 98 -2.81 16.94 -0.95
C ILE A 98 -1.31 16.60 -0.78
N SER A 99 -0.88 16.22 0.42
CA SER A 99 0.53 15.99 0.76
C SER A 99 1.05 14.58 0.48
N LEU A 100 0.24 13.69 -0.13
CA LEU A 100 0.70 12.34 -0.46
C LEU A 100 1.75 12.38 -1.57
N LYS A 101 2.88 11.68 -1.33
CA LYS A 101 3.85 11.42 -2.39
C LYS A 101 3.17 10.64 -3.53
N GLN A 102 3.48 10.99 -4.78
CA GLN A 102 2.89 10.37 -5.97
C GLN A 102 2.95 8.83 -5.93
N SER A 103 4.08 8.25 -5.49
CA SER A 103 4.22 6.79 -5.34
C SER A 103 3.20 6.14 -4.39
N THR A 104 2.89 6.82 -3.29
CA THR A 104 1.89 6.35 -2.33
C THR A 104 0.49 6.49 -2.90
N ARG A 105 0.22 7.62 -3.58
CA ARG A 105 -1.05 7.88 -4.24
C ARG A 105 -1.35 6.82 -5.30
N THR A 106 -0.41 6.56 -6.21
CA THR A 106 -0.55 5.53 -7.25
C THR A 106 -0.81 4.14 -6.67
N ASN A 107 -0.06 3.75 -5.62
CA ASN A 107 -0.29 2.47 -4.93
C ASN A 107 -1.67 2.41 -4.27
N TYR A 108 -2.14 3.48 -3.64
CA TYR A 108 -3.45 3.55 -3.00
C TYR A 108 -4.57 3.42 -4.04
N ILE A 109 -4.48 4.16 -5.15
CA ILE A 109 -5.44 4.07 -6.25
C ILE A 109 -5.44 2.66 -6.82
N TYR A 110 -4.27 2.09 -7.10
CA TYR A 110 -4.15 0.72 -7.61
C TYR A 110 -4.83 -0.30 -6.69
N MET A 111 -4.51 -0.27 -5.39
CA MET A 111 -5.07 -1.21 -4.41
C MET A 111 -6.60 -1.05 -4.28
N TYR A 112 -7.08 0.19 -4.27
CA TYR A 112 -8.52 0.45 -4.19
C TYR A 112 -9.24 -0.01 -5.46
N THR A 113 -8.76 0.37 -6.63
CA THR A 113 -9.37 0.02 -7.92
C THR A 113 -9.44 -1.48 -8.13
N HIS A 114 -8.36 -2.21 -7.84
CA HIS A 114 -8.30 -3.65 -8.11
C HIS A 114 -9.06 -4.50 -7.09
N TYR A 115 -9.20 -4.06 -5.85
CA TYR A 115 -9.70 -4.93 -4.78
C TYR A 115 -10.98 -4.43 -4.11
N VAL A 116 -11.29 -3.14 -4.20
CA VAL A 116 -12.44 -2.54 -3.48
C VAL A 116 -13.51 -2.02 -4.42
N GLN A 117 -13.13 -1.30 -5.48
CA GLN A 117 -14.00 -0.46 -6.30
C GLN A 117 -15.19 -1.21 -6.89
N ASP A 118 -14.96 -2.36 -7.52
CA ASP A 118 -16.00 -3.09 -8.27
C ASP A 118 -16.94 -3.92 -7.39
N GLY A 119 -16.55 -4.22 -6.17
CA GLY A 119 -17.33 -5.00 -5.21
C GLY A 119 -17.80 -4.16 -4.03
N PHE A 120 -17.01 -4.19 -2.96
CA PHE A 120 -17.33 -3.55 -1.69
C PHE A 120 -17.53 -2.04 -1.80
N GLY A 121 -16.79 -1.38 -2.69
CA GLY A 121 -16.86 0.07 -2.92
C GLY A 121 -18.21 0.57 -3.46
N LYS A 122 -19.00 -0.28 -4.10
CA LYS A 122 -20.35 0.07 -4.62
C LYS A 122 -21.44 0.07 -3.55
N LYS A 123 -21.16 -0.43 -2.34
CA LYS A 123 -22.13 -0.40 -1.24
C LYS A 123 -22.40 1.03 -0.79
N LEU A 124 -23.65 1.33 -0.47
CA LEU A 124 -24.02 2.59 0.17
C LEU A 124 -23.46 2.61 1.60
N LEU A 125 -22.90 3.74 2.03
CA LEU A 125 -22.28 3.88 3.36
C LEU A 125 -23.22 3.46 4.48
N LYS A 126 -24.49 3.85 4.41
CA LYS A 126 -25.51 3.53 5.41
C LYS A 126 -25.83 2.04 5.53
N ASP A 127 -25.53 1.25 4.49
CA ASP A 127 -25.80 -0.19 4.43
C ASP A 127 -24.59 -1.03 4.83
N ILE A 128 -23.42 -0.40 5.01
CA ILE A 128 -22.18 -1.09 5.44
C ILE A 128 -22.23 -1.33 6.95
N ARG A 129 -22.14 -2.59 7.34
CA ARG A 129 -22.08 -3.02 8.73
C ARG A 129 -20.70 -3.58 9.08
N TYR A 130 -20.41 -3.69 10.37
CA TYR A 130 -19.20 -4.34 10.87
C TYR A 130 -18.97 -5.73 10.26
N SER A 131 -20.03 -6.55 10.19
CA SER A 131 -19.97 -7.89 9.59
C SER A 131 -19.60 -7.87 8.11
N ASP A 132 -20.04 -6.86 7.36
CA ASP A 132 -19.69 -6.71 5.93
C ASP A 132 -18.21 -6.40 5.75
N VAL A 133 -17.66 -5.49 6.56
CA VAL A 133 -16.21 -5.15 6.52
C VAL A 133 -15.39 -6.38 6.88
N LYS A 134 -15.77 -7.08 7.96
CA LYS A 134 -15.07 -8.29 8.40
C LYS A 134 -15.12 -9.40 7.35
N ALA A 135 -16.28 -9.65 6.75
CA ALA A 135 -16.43 -10.63 5.68
C ALA A 135 -15.59 -10.27 4.45
N PHE A 136 -15.57 -8.99 4.08
CA PHE A 136 -14.77 -8.50 2.98
C PHE A 136 -13.25 -8.68 3.24
N TYR A 137 -12.77 -8.33 4.43
CA TYR A 137 -11.36 -8.52 4.79
C TYR A 137 -10.97 -10.00 4.80
N ASN A 138 -11.85 -10.87 5.33
CA ASN A 138 -11.62 -12.31 5.30
C ASN A 138 -11.56 -12.87 3.87
N SER A 139 -12.41 -12.38 2.95
CA SER A 139 -12.36 -12.82 1.55
C SER A 139 -11.03 -12.43 0.87
N LEU A 140 -10.47 -11.26 1.18
CA LEU A 140 -9.15 -10.86 0.66
C LEU A 140 -8.03 -11.79 1.17
N ILE A 141 -8.10 -12.23 2.41
CA ILE A 141 -7.12 -13.16 2.98
C ILE A 141 -7.27 -14.56 2.36
N VAL A 142 -8.49 -15.10 2.38
CA VAL A 142 -8.74 -16.50 1.98
C VAL A 142 -8.71 -16.67 0.46
N GLU A 143 -9.39 -15.80 -0.28
CA GLU A 143 -9.55 -15.96 -1.73
C GLU A 143 -8.40 -15.32 -2.54
N LYS A 144 -7.84 -14.20 -2.05
CA LYS A 144 -6.78 -13.45 -2.74
C LYS A 144 -5.39 -13.68 -2.14
N GLY A 145 -5.28 -14.41 -1.04
CA GLY A 145 -4.00 -14.70 -0.39
C GLY A 145 -3.30 -13.47 0.18
N PHE A 146 -4.05 -12.46 0.62
CA PHE A 146 -3.47 -11.24 1.17
C PHE A 146 -2.71 -11.52 2.46
N LYS A 147 -1.46 -11.03 2.48
CA LYS A 147 -0.61 -11.03 3.68
C LYS A 147 -0.84 -9.76 4.51
N ALA A 148 -0.33 -9.78 5.73
CA ALA A 148 -0.46 -8.70 6.72
C ALA A 148 -0.29 -7.29 6.13
N ASN A 149 0.80 -7.04 5.41
CA ASN A 149 1.10 -5.72 4.86
C ASN A 149 0.06 -5.26 3.81
N SER A 150 -0.43 -6.18 2.96
CA SER A 150 -1.45 -5.86 1.96
C SER A 150 -2.79 -5.52 2.62
N MET A 151 -3.15 -6.24 3.69
CA MET A 151 -4.34 -5.96 4.48
C MET A 151 -4.25 -4.61 5.21
N GLU A 152 -3.07 -4.26 5.74
CA GLU A 152 -2.85 -2.95 6.36
C GLU A 152 -3.04 -1.81 5.35
N ILE A 153 -2.59 -1.99 4.10
CA ILE A 153 -2.85 -1.00 3.04
C ILE A 153 -4.35 -0.86 2.80
N ILE A 154 -5.09 -1.95 2.59
CA ILE A 154 -6.54 -1.89 2.39
C ILE A 154 -7.24 -1.19 3.56
N ASN A 155 -6.87 -1.53 4.80
CA ASN A 155 -7.44 -0.85 5.97
C ASN A 155 -7.11 0.65 5.99
N THR A 156 -5.90 1.05 5.56
CA THR A 156 -5.51 2.46 5.44
C THR A 156 -6.33 3.23 4.40
N LEU A 157 -6.97 2.53 3.46
CA LEU A 157 -7.86 3.13 2.45
C LEU A 157 -9.30 3.20 2.93
N ILE A 158 -9.81 2.14 3.53
CA ILE A 158 -11.23 2.00 3.91
C ILE A 158 -11.52 2.69 5.25
N HIS A 159 -10.74 2.41 6.29
CA HIS A 159 -11.00 2.92 7.63
C HIS A 159 -11.02 4.45 7.71
N PRO A 160 -10.05 5.21 7.16
CA PRO A 160 -10.10 6.66 7.18
C PRO A 160 -11.21 7.26 6.30
N ALA A 161 -11.57 6.61 5.18
CA ALA A 161 -12.69 7.04 4.35
C ALA A 161 -14.01 6.90 5.11
N LEU A 162 -14.21 5.79 5.84
CA LEU A 162 -15.37 5.61 6.71
C LEU A 162 -15.35 6.54 7.93
N THR A 163 -14.16 6.85 8.47
CA THR A 163 -14.01 7.87 9.54
C THR A 163 -14.42 9.27 9.03
N LEU A 164 -14.04 9.61 7.79
CA LEU A 164 -14.50 10.86 7.16
C LEU A 164 -16.02 10.84 7.00
N ALA A 165 -16.61 9.72 6.59
CA ALA A 165 -18.06 9.57 6.47
C ALA A 165 -18.81 9.81 7.80
N VAL A 166 -18.22 9.41 8.92
CA VAL A 166 -18.75 9.73 10.27
C VAL A 166 -18.67 11.22 10.55
N ARG A 167 -17.50 11.84 10.29
CA ARG A 167 -17.29 13.28 10.54
C ARG A 167 -18.18 14.17 9.69
N ASP A 168 -18.44 13.75 8.46
CA ASP A 168 -19.31 14.46 7.51
C ASP A 168 -20.79 14.12 7.69
N GLY A 169 -21.15 13.33 8.70
CA GLY A 169 -22.53 13.01 9.05
C GLY A 169 -23.24 12.04 8.09
N TYR A 170 -22.53 11.21 7.34
CA TYR A 170 -23.16 10.18 6.48
C TYR A 170 -23.54 8.91 7.24
N ILE A 171 -22.76 8.56 8.27
CA ILE A 171 -22.99 7.39 9.12
C ILE A 171 -22.65 7.74 10.58
N ARG A 172 -23.31 7.06 11.54
CA ARG A 172 -23.14 7.32 12.98
C ARG A 172 -21.84 6.77 13.55
N PHE A 173 -21.40 5.61 13.07
CA PHE A 173 -20.25 4.87 13.55
C PHE A 173 -19.44 4.40 12.38
N ASN A 174 -18.13 4.27 12.59
CA ASN A 174 -17.27 3.66 11.59
C ASN A 174 -17.39 2.12 11.67
N PRO A 175 -17.98 1.45 10.67
CA PRO A 175 -18.18 0.00 10.70
C PRO A 175 -16.87 -0.81 10.60
N SER A 176 -15.73 -0.17 10.34
CA SER A 176 -14.42 -0.82 10.32
C SER A 176 -13.69 -0.77 11.66
N ASP A 177 -14.23 -0.08 12.67
CA ASP A 177 -13.62 0.00 14.00
C ASP A 177 -13.46 -1.39 14.61
N GLY A 178 -12.23 -1.70 15.05
CA GLY A 178 -11.91 -2.98 15.67
C GLY A 178 -11.71 -4.16 14.72
N VAL A 179 -12.20 -4.13 13.48
CA VAL A 179 -12.11 -5.26 12.53
C VAL A 179 -10.67 -5.68 12.32
N MET A 180 -9.78 -4.73 12.04
CA MET A 180 -8.37 -5.02 11.79
C MET A 180 -7.67 -5.60 13.03
N MET A 181 -8.10 -5.18 14.24
CA MET A 181 -7.56 -5.73 15.48
C MET A 181 -7.94 -7.22 15.64
N GLU A 182 -9.16 -7.59 15.31
CA GLU A 182 -9.60 -9.00 15.36
C GLU A 182 -8.83 -9.85 14.34
N ILE A 183 -8.65 -9.34 13.12
CA ILE A 183 -7.90 -10.04 12.07
C ILE A 183 -6.45 -10.26 12.51
N LYS A 184 -5.81 -9.25 13.11
CA LYS A 184 -4.43 -9.38 13.64
C LYS A 184 -4.30 -10.42 14.75
N LYS A 185 -5.36 -10.66 15.51
CA LYS A 185 -5.38 -11.71 16.55
C LYS A 185 -5.64 -13.12 15.99
N SER A 186 -6.09 -13.23 14.74
CA SER A 186 -6.32 -14.53 14.12
C SER A 186 -4.99 -15.24 13.83
N HIS A 187 -4.99 -16.59 13.92
CA HIS A 187 -3.82 -17.43 13.63
C HIS A 187 -3.31 -17.33 12.16
N GLN A 188 -4.07 -16.69 11.27
CA GLN A 188 -3.71 -16.49 9.87
C GLN A 188 -2.91 -15.20 9.61
N TRP A 189 -2.64 -14.41 10.68
CA TRP A 189 -1.86 -13.20 10.56
C TRP A 189 -0.37 -13.49 10.59
N GLU A 190 0.20 -13.80 9.42
CA GLU A 190 1.64 -13.97 9.27
C GLU A 190 2.31 -12.65 8.87
N LYS A 191 3.16 -12.13 9.74
CA LYS A 191 4.11 -11.07 9.34
C LYS A 191 5.18 -11.70 8.46
N THR A 192 5.44 -11.09 7.33
CA THR A 192 6.57 -11.49 6.48
C THR A 192 7.87 -11.12 7.19
N HIS A 193 8.54 -12.12 7.77
CA HIS A 193 9.87 -11.92 8.33
C HIS A 193 10.90 -11.84 7.21
N ARG A 194 11.60 -10.73 7.13
CA ARG A 194 12.78 -10.60 6.27
C ARG A 194 13.96 -11.18 7.03
N HIS A 195 14.74 -12.02 6.36
CA HIS A 195 15.92 -12.63 6.94
C HIS A 195 17.19 -12.09 6.30
N ALA A 196 18.28 -12.05 7.03
CA ALA A 196 19.62 -11.91 6.48
C ALA A 196 20.07 -13.27 5.91
N LEU A 197 20.93 -13.26 4.91
CA LEU A 197 21.62 -14.47 4.47
C LEU A 197 22.59 -14.93 5.58
N THR A 198 22.71 -16.24 5.77
CA THR A 198 23.80 -16.76 6.61
C THR A 198 25.16 -16.54 5.93
N ILE A 199 26.25 -16.74 6.65
CA ILE A 199 27.59 -16.62 6.06
C ILE A 199 27.77 -17.63 4.93
N GLU A 200 27.27 -18.85 5.14
CA GLU A 200 27.33 -19.94 4.17
C GLU A 200 26.47 -19.62 2.93
N GLU A 201 25.23 -19.14 3.12
CA GLU A 201 24.35 -18.74 2.01
C GLU A 201 24.97 -17.60 1.18
N GLN A 202 25.54 -16.58 1.84
CA GLN A 202 26.18 -15.46 1.19
C GLN A 202 27.42 -15.92 0.39
N SER A 203 28.30 -16.73 1.02
CA SER A 203 29.49 -17.25 0.38
C SER A 203 29.16 -18.14 -0.81
N ALA A 204 28.18 -19.03 -0.66
CA ALA A 204 27.72 -19.90 -1.75
C ALA A 204 27.15 -19.10 -2.92
N PHE A 205 26.34 -18.06 -2.65
CA PHE A 205 25.80 -17.19 -3.67
C PHE A 205 26.89 -16.45 -4.45
N LEU A 206 27.82 -15.82 -3.75
CA LEU A 206 28.92 -15.08 -4.39
C LEU A 206 29.85 -16.00 -5.18
N ASN A 207 30.24 -17.18 -4.61
CA ASN A 207 31.09 -18.16 -5.29
C ASN A 207 30.42 -18.72 -6.54
N TYR A 208 29.10 -18.99 -6.49
CA TYR A 208 28.36 -19.44 -7.66
C TYR A 208 28.36 -18.39 -8.78
N ILE A 209 28.18 -17.11 -8.44
CA ILE A 209 28.22 -16.01 -9.40
C ILE A 209 29.66 -15.90 -9.99
N ALA A 210 30.68 -15.91 -9.15
CA ALA A 210 32.06 -15.76 -9.57
C ALA A 210 32.54 -16.88 -10.51
N SER A 211 32.09 -18.11 -10.28
CA SER A 211 32.44 -19.29 -11.07
C SER A 211 31.62 -19.46 -12.35
N ASN A 212 30.49 -18.72 -12.49
CA ASN A 212 29.60 -18.87 -13.63
C ASN A 212 29.84 -17.77 -14.67
N GLU A 213 30.32 -18.16 -15.88
CA GLU A 213 30.61 -17.23 -16.97
C GLU A 213 29.40 -16.34 -17.37
N GLN A 214 28.18 -16.86 -17.24
CA GLN A 214 26.96 -16.11 -17.55
C GLN A 214 26.66 -15.06 -16.49
N TYR A 215 27.08 -15.24 -15.22
CA TYR A 215 26.69 -14.41 -14.10
C TYR A 215 27.81 -13.57 -13.51
N LYS A 216 29.07 -13.87 -13.79
CA LYS A 216 30.22 -13.19 -13.18
C LYS A 216 30.23 -11.68 -13.32
N HIS A 217 29.63 -11.14 -14.40
CA HIS A 217 29.51 -9.70 -14.60
C HIS A 217 28.55 -9.00 -13.61
N TRP A 218 27.73 -9.77 -12.88
CA TRP A 218 26.87 -9.24 -11.82
C TRP A 218 27.59 -9.14 -10.46
N LEU A 219 28.74 -9.79 -10.31
CA LEU A 219 29.47 -9.86 -9.04
C LEU A 219 29.76 -8.47 -8.45
N PRO A 220 30.30 -7.49 -9.20
CA PRO A 220 30.55 -6.16 -8.66
C PRO A 220 29.29 -5.48 -8.11
N MET A 221 28.14 -5.62 -8.78
CA MET A 221 26.87 -5.07 -8.30
C MET A 221 26.45 -5.68 -6.96
N PHE A 222 26.53 -7.01 -6.80
CA PHE A 222 26.17 -7.66 -5.54
C PHE A 222 27.16 -7.35 -4.43
N THR A 223 28.44 -7.14 -4.77
CA THR A 223 29.46 -6.64 -3.82
C THR A 223 29.08 -5.24 -3.31
N LEU A 224 28.61 -4.34 -4.19
CA LEU A 224 28.11 -3.03 -3.76
C LEU A 224 26.92 -3.15 -2.80
N PHE A 225 25.94 -4.01 -3.07
CA PHE A 225 24.81 -4.19 -2.16
C PHE A 225 25.24 -4.71 -0.79
N LEU A 226 26.11 -5.71 -0.77
CA LEU A 226 26.58 -6.35 0.46
C LEU A 226 27.63 -5.52 1.23
N GLY A 227 28.35 -4.63 0.55
CA GLY A 227 29.39 -3.80 1.16
C GLY A 227 28.93 -2.40 1.57
N THR A 228 27.74 -1.96 1.12
CA THR A 228 27.21 -0.61 1.42
C THR A 228 25.90 -0.62 2.18
N GLY A 229 25.14 -1.71 2.11
CA GLY A 229 23.80 -1.80 2.66
C GLY A 229 22.79 -0.81 2.07
N CYS A 230 23.06 -0.20 0.93
CA CYS A 230 22.19 0.76 0.27
C CYS A 230 20.88 0.12 -0.22
N ARG A 231 19.86 0.96 -0.38
CA ARG A 231 18.58 0.53 -1.00
C ARG A 231 18.79 0.31 -2.49
N VAL A 232 17.95 -0.53 -3.08
CA VAL A 232 18.06 -0.83 -4.52
C VAL A 232 18.05 0.42 -5.39
N GLY A 233 17.16 1.37 -5.11
CA GLY A 233 17.10 2.62 -5.88
C GLY A 233 18.28 3.56 -5.66
N GLU A 234 18.93 3.51 -4.50
CA GLU A 234 20.17 4.24 -4.20
C GLU A 234 21.35 3.68 -5.03
N ILE A 235 21.50 2.34 -5.05
CA ILE A 235 22.56 1.69 -5.83
C ILE A 235 22.34 1.82 -7.33
N VAL A 236 21.12 1.62 -7.82
CA VAL A 236 20.84 1.71 -9.27
C VAL A 236 20.93 3.16 -9.77
N GLY A 237 20.60 4.12 -8.90
CA GLY A 237 20.73 5.54 -9.18
C GLY A 237 22.14 6.11 -8.99
N LEU A 238 23.09 5.32 -8.47
CA LEU A 238 24.44 5.81 -8.15
C LEU A 238 25.20 6.25 -9.42
N ARG A 239 25.87 7.39 -9.35
CA ARG A 239 26.62 8.00 -10.44
C ARG A 239 28.09 8.07 -10.10
N TRP A 240 28.95 8.22 -11.12
CA TRP A 240 30.39 8.38 -10.90
C TRP A 240 30.74 9.62 -10.09
N GLU A 241 30.00 10.72 -10.25
CA GLU A 241 30.22 11.96 -9.49
C GLU A 241 29.86 11.85 -8.01
N ASP A 242 29.06 10.83 -7.62
CA ASP A 242 28.72 10.56 -6.22
C ASP A 242 29.84 9.79 -5.49
N CYS A 243 30.88 9.34 -6.21
CA CYS A 243 31.96 8.51 -5.70
C CYS A 243 33.28 9.28 -5.62
N ASP A 244 33.73 9.61 -4.42
CA ASP A 244 35.08 10.16 -4.19
C ASP A 244 36.08 9.03 -3.94
N PHE A 245 36.81 8.67 -4.99
CA PHE A 245 37.83 7.61 -4.92
C PHE A 245 39.08 8.00 -4.10
N LYS A 246 39.33 9.30 -3.89
CA LYS A 246 40.48 9.78 -3.09
C LYS A 246 40.18 9.66 -1.61
N GLN A 247 39.01 10.11 -1.21
CA GLN A 247 38.55 10.05 0.18
C GLN A 247 37.90 8.69 0.51
N ARG A 248 37.64 7.84 -0.49
CA ARG A 248 36.92 6.57 -0.37
C ARG A 248 35.54 6.73 0.25
N ILE A 249 34.77 7.62 -0.31
CA ILE A 249 33.41 7.97 0.15
C ILE A 249 32.42 7.83 -1.01
N ILE A 250 31.24 7.27 -0.73
CA ILE A 250 30.07 7.27 -1.59
C ILE A 250 29.02 8.20 -0.99
N ASN A 251 28.58 9.19 -1.73
CA ASN A 251 27.55 10.14 -1.35
C ASN A 251 26.18 9.63 -1.78
N ILE A 252 25.30 9.30 -0.85
CA ILE A 252 23.93 8.92 -1.11
C ILE A 252 23.04 10.15 -0.90
N ASN A 253 22.61 10.78 -1.98
CA ASN A 253 21.82 12.02 -1.97
C ASN A 253 20.54 11.96 -2.79
N HIS A 254 20.33 10.87 -3.56
CA HIS A 254 19.16 10.65 -4.39
C HIS A 254 18.83 9.14 -4.50
N THR A 255 17.68 8.87 -5.10
CA THR A 255 17.18 7.51 -5.33
C THR A 255 16.51 7.44 -6.69
N LEU A 256 16.91 6.51 -7.52
CA LEU A 256 16.22 6.18 -8.75
C LEU A 256 15.01 5.30 -8.47
N ILE A 257 13.88 5.67 -9.03
CA ILE A 257 12.64 4.92 -8.96
C ILE A 257 12.17 4.57 -10.37
N TYR A 258 11.58 3.39 -10.52
CA TYR A 258 10.95 2.91 -11.75
C TYR A 258 9.51 2.54 -11.46
N ARG A 259 8.54 3.31 -11.97
CA ARG A 259 7.15 3.14 -11.59
C ARG A 259 6.17 3.58 -12.67
N LEU A 260 4.95 3.09 -12.51
CA LEU A 260 3.79 3.47 -13.32
C LEU A 260 3.43 4.94 -13.05
N GLN A 261 3.22 5.70 -14.11
CA GLN A 261 2.70 7.06 -14.12
C GLN A 261 1.17 7.06 -14.26
N ASP A 262 0.56 8.23 -14.08
CA ASP A 262 -0.90 8.39 -14.20
C ASP A 262 -1.41 8.15 -15.63
N ASP A 263 -0.54 8.27 -16.64
CA ASP A 263 -0.82 7.99 -18.06
C ASP A 263 -0.69 6.50 -18.44
N GLY A 264 -0.36 5.63 -17.47
CA GLY A 264 -0.17 4.20 -17.68
C GLY A 264 1.21 3.79 -18.17
N ARG A 265 2.15 4.71 -18.38
CA ARG A 265 3.54 4.41 -18.72
C ARG A 265 4.37 4.15 -17.49
N VAL A 266 5.38 3.32 -17.63
CA VAL A 266 6.34 3.05 -16.55
C VAL A 266 7.65 3.75 -16.91
N GLU A 267 8.06 4.70 -16.07
CA GLU A 267 9.21 5.56 -16.33
C GLU A 267 10.17 5.58 -15.13
N TYR A 268 11.41 5.98 -15.43
CA TYR A 268 12.43 6.25 -14.41
C TYR A 268 12.29 7.69 -13.94
N HIS A 269 12.47 7.88 -12.62
CA HIS A 269 12.55 9.20 -12.00
C HIS A 269 13.60 9.22 -10.92
N ILE A 270 14.22 10.38 -10.73
CA ILE A 270 15.08 10.65 -9.60
C ILE A 270 14.27 11.34 -8.51
N THR A 271 14.41 10.86 -7.29
CA THR A 271 13.78 11.46 -6.11
C THR A 271 14.80 11.69 -5.01
N THR A 272 14.63 12.79 -4.28
CA THR A 272 15.39 12.99 -3.04
C THR A 272 14.96 11.97 -1.98
N PRO A 273 15.85 11.60 -1.05
CA PRO A 273 15.51 10.77 0.10
C PRO A 273 14.30 11.31 0.86
N LYS A 274 13.53 10.42 1.48
CA LYS A 274 12.32 10.81 2.24
C LYS A 274 12.61 11.60 3.51
N THR A 275 13.83 11.48 4.02
CA THR A 275 14.29 12.09 5.28
C THR A 275 15.72 12.58 5.10
N GLU A 276 16.12 13.56 5.90
CA GLU A 276 17.52 14.04 5.95
C GLU A 276 18.51 12.90 6.26
N ALA A 277 18.15 11.98 7.14
CA ALA A 277 18.94 10.76 7.41
C ALA A 277 19.15 9.85 6.19
N GLY A 278 18.37 10.04 5.12
CA GLY A 278 18.59 9.35 3.85
C GLY A 278 19.75 9.91 3.04
N ILE A 279 20.17 11.16 3.30
CA ILE A 279 21.37 11.79 2.73
C ILE A 279 22.51 11.44 3.67
N ARG A 280 23.50 10.71 3.15
CA ARG A 280 24.59 10.19 3.97
C ARG A 280 25.81 9.83 3.15
N GLU A 281 26.94 9.76 3.81
CA GLU A 281 28.20 9.30 3.27
C GLU A 281 28.46 7.86 3.72
N ILE A 282 28.93 7.03 2.81
CA ILE A 282 29.26 5.63 3.08
C ILE A 282 30.74 5.42 2.74
N PRO A 283 31.55 4.89 3.67
CA PRO A 283 32.93 4.56 3.39
C PRO A 283 33.06 3.45 2.33
N MET A 284 33.98 3.59 1.38
CA MET A 284 34.33 2.51 0.45
C MET A 284 35.32 1.56 1.11
N MET A 285 34.84 0.41 1.54
CA MET A 285 35.73 -0.72 1.90
C MET A 285 36.48 -1.20 0.65
N ASP A 286 37.57 -1.96 0.83
CA ASP A 286 38.42 -2.40 -0.29
C ASP A 286 37.63 -3.14 -1.37
N GLU A 287 36.74 -4.05 -0.97
CA GLU A 287 35.94 -4.84 -1.90
C GLU A 287 34.95 -3.95 -2.70
N VAL A 288 34.40 -2.90 -2.06
CA VAL A 288 33.53 -1.92 -2.70
C VAL A 288 34.31 -1.08 -3.71
N TYR A 289 35.50 -0.63 -3.33
CA TYR A 289 36.38 0.13 -4.20
C TYR A 289 36.75 -0.69 -5.44
N ASP A 290 37.19 -1.94 -5.26
CA ASP A 290 37.54 -2.83 -6.35
C ASP A 290 36.35 -3.14 -7.27
N ALA A 291 35.18 -3.32 -6.71
CA ALA A 291 33.94 -3.51 -7.47
C ALA A 291 33.61 -2.27 -8.35
N LEU A 292 33.77 -1.06 -7.81
CA LEU A 292 33.57 0.17 -8.57
C LEU A 292 34.64 0.32 -9.69
N VAL A 293 35.89 -0.02 -9.43
CA VAL A 293 36.95 -0.01 -10.46
C VAL A 293 36.62 -1.00 -11.58
N GLN A 294 36.14 -2.20 -11.23
CA GLN A 294 35.71 -3.19 -12.23
C GLN A 294 34.56 -2.69 -13.09
N LEU A 295 33.55 -2.06 -12.47
CA LEU A 295 32.42 -1.47 -13.21
C LEU A 295 32.87 -0.34 -14.12
N LYS A 296 33.81 0.50 -13.68
CA LYS A 296 34.38 1.58 -14.50
C LYS A 296 35.11 1.03 -15.73
N ASN A 297 35.94 0.02 -15.52
CA ASN A 297 36.67 -0.64 -16.61
C ASN A 297 35.68 -1.30 -17.59
N TRP A 298 34.59 -1.90 -17.09
CA TRP A 298 33.55 -2.46 -17.95
C TRP A 298 32.88 -1.39 -18.79
N GLN A 299 32.49 -0.25 -18.23
CA GLN A 299 31.88 0.83 -18.99
C GLN A 299 32.81 1.43 -20.06
N VAL A 300 34.11 1.52 -19.79
CA VAL A 300 35.11 1.94 -20.80
C VAL A 300 35.09 0.99 -22.02
N LEU A 301 34.81 -0.29 -21.80
CA LEU A 301 34.81 -1.31 -22.90
C LEU A 301 33.48 -1.35 -23.66
N VAL A 302 32.34 -1.14 -22.98
CA VAL A 302 31.00 -1.25 -23.59
C VAL A 302 30.37 0.09 -23.96
N GLY A 303 30.95 1.19 -23.51
CA GLY A 303 30.43 2.56 -23.64
C GLY A 303 29.79 3.07 -22.35
N ASP A 304 29.73 4.39 -22.25
CA ASP A 304 29.16 5.10 -21.10
C ASP A 304 27.63 4.92 -21.02
N ALA A 305 27.09 5.24 -19.85
CA ALA A 305 25.63 5.32 -19.67
C ALA A 305 25.05 6.40 -20.62
N HIS A 306 24.04 6.02 -21.39
CA HIS A 306 23.38 6.92 -22.34
C HIS A 306 22.15 7.63 -21.76
N ASP A 307 21.63 7.12 -20.63
CA ASP A 307 20.41 7.65 -20.04
C ASP A 307 20.70 8.96 -19.29
N GLU A 308 19.85 9.97 -19.57
CA GLU A 308 19.67 11.15 -18.74
C GLU A 308 18.25 11.09 -18.15
N ILE A 309 18.15 11.10 -16.82
CA ILE A 309 16.89 10.94 -16.09
C ILE A 309 16.75 12.14 -15.14
N ASP A 310 15.75 12.99 -15.37
CA ASP A 310 15.49 14.20 -14.57
C ASP A 310 16.74 15.10 -14.40
N GLY A 311 17.59 15.19 -15.45
CA GLY A 311 18.85 15.95 -15.45
C GLY A 311 20.06 15.23 -14.80
N TYR A 312 19.92 13.96 -14.42
CA TYR A 312 20.98 13.12 -13.87
C TYR A 312 21.53 12.19 -14.95
N SER A 313 22.84 12.11 -15.09
CA SER A 313 23.55 11.25 -16.04
C SER A 313 24.79 10.61 -15.39
N GLY A 314 25.50 9.75 -16.11
CA GLY A 314 26.72 9.10 -15.63
C GLY A 314 26.46 7.99 -14.61
N PHE A 315 25.36 7.25 -14.76
CA PHE A 315 25.00 6.13 -13.89
C PHE A 315 26.03 4.98 -13.97
N ILE A 316 26.37 4.41 -12.80
CA ILE A 316 27.36 3.35 -12.68
C ILE A 316 26.82 2.00 -13.17
N LEU A 317 25.57 1.69 -12.81
CA LEU A 317 24.97 0.40 -13.12
C LEU A 317 24.13 0.45 -14.38
N THR A 318 24.72 0.01 -15.47
CA THR A 318 24.08 -0.07 -16.78
C THR A 318 23.92 -1.50 -17.25
N ASN A 319 22.95 -1.72 -18.11
CA ASN A 319 22.81 -2.98 -18.85
C ASN A 319 23.78 -3.00 -20.05
N ARG A 320 23.80 -4.11 -20.77
CA ARG A 320 24.67 -4.29 -21.97
C ARG A 320 24.40 -3.30 -23.11
N PHE A 321 23.34 -2.50 -23.03
CA PHE A 321 22.97 -1.48 -24.03
C PHE A 321 23.28 -0.06 -23.54
N GLY A 322 23.95 0.11 -22.42
CA GLY A 322 24.27 1.39 -21.83
C GLY A 322 23.12 2.07 -21.08
N ASN A 323 21.96 1.42 -20.95
CA ASN A 323 20.82 1.97 -20.23
C ASN A 323 20.87 1.58 -18.74
N VAL A 324 20.30 2.43 -17.89
CA VAL A 324 20.26 2.21 -16.43
C VAL A 324 19.58 0.87 -16.09
N CYS A 325 20.13 0.16 -15.13
CA CYS A 325 19.58 -1.12 -14.67
C CYS A 325 18.19 -0.95 -14.04
N ASN A 326 17.25 -1.80 -14.47
CA ASN A 326 15.92 -1.81 -13.88
C ASN A 326 15.93 -2.54 -12.51
N PRO A 327 15.47 -1.90 -11.43
CA PRO A 327 15.39 -2.52 -10.10
C PRO A 327 14.63 -3.86 -10.06
N HIS A 328 13.57 -3.99 -10.87
CA HIS A 328 12.79 -5.23 -10.95
C HIS A 328 13.57 -6.38 -11.61
N THR A 329 14.47 -6.05 -12.54
CA THR A 329 15.30 -7.05 -13.21
C THR A 329 16.28 -7.69 -12.24
N ILE A 330 16.82 -6.93 -11.28
CA ILE A 330 17.77 -7.44 -10.28
C ILE A 330 17.16 -8.59 -9.47
N ASN A 331 15.92 -8.43 -8.99
CA ASN A 331 15.24 -9.49 -8.24
C ASN A 331 15.01 -10.75 -9.08
N ARG A 332 14.64 -10.61 -10.36
CA ARG A 332 14.49 -11.77 -11.27
C ARG A 332 15.83 -12.48 -11.52
N VAL A 333 16.91 -11.71 -11.58
CA VAL A 333 18.26 -12.27 -11.73
C VAL A 333 18.68 -13.01 -10.46
N ILE A 334 18.48 -12.43 -9.27
CA ILE A 334 18.73 -13.11 -7.99
C ILE A 334 17.97 -14.44 -7.95
N GLU A 335 16.69 -14.42 -8.29
CA GLU A 335 15.85 -15.62 -8.27
C GLU A 335 16.38 -16.72 -9.21
N ARG A 336 16.82 -16.34 -10.40
CA ARG A 336 17.41 -17.27 -11.37
C ARG A 336 18.73 -17.85 -10.85
N MET A 337 19.57 -17.02 -10.23
CA MET A 337 20.88 -17.42 -9.72
C MET A 337 20.74 -18.41 -8.56
N TYR A 338 19.98 -18.08 -7.51
CA TYR A 338 19.89 -19.00 -6.36
C TYR A 338 19.12 -20.28 -6.72
N LYS A 339 18.14 -20.23 -7.61
CA LYS A 339 17.48 -21.47 -8.11
C LYS A 339 18.44 -22.33 -8.92
N GLY A 340 19.29 -21.70 -9.74
CA GLY A 340 20.34 -22.40 -10.49
C GLY A 340 21.36 -23.07 -9.58
N TYR A 341 21.86 -22.33 -8.58
CA TYR A 341 22.72 -22.88 -7.54
C TYR A 341 22.07 -24.05 -6.81
N ASN A 342 20.84 -23.87 -6.29
CA ASN A 342 20.14 -24.89 -5.53
C ASN A 342 19.93 -26.18 -6.33
N LYS A 343 19.65 -26.06 -7.63
CA LYS A 343 19.55 -27.24 -8.53
C LYS A 343 20.89 -27.96 -8.62
N GLN A 344 21.97 -27.26 -8.93
CA GLN A 344 23.30 -27.83 -9.05
C GLN A 344 23.77 -28.46 -7.73
N GLU A 345 23.59 -27.77 -6.61
CA GLU A 345 23.95 -28.23 -5.29
C GLU A 345 23.15 -29.50 -4.88
N THR A 346 21.88 -29.57 -5.22
CA THR A 346 21.05 -30.77 -4.95
C THR A 346 21.55 -31.97 -5.73
N GLU A 347 21.93 -31.80 -6.99
CA GLU A 347 22.47 -32.87 -7.84
C GLU A 347 23.84 -33.34 -7.31
N GLN A 348 24.72 -32.40 -6.95
CA GLN A 348 26.03 -32.70 -6.42
C GLN A 348 25.96 -33.37 -5.04
N ALA A 349 25.17 -32.83 -4.11
CA ALA A 349 25.00 -33.40 -2.78
C ALA A 349 24.44 -34.83 -2.82
N ARG A 350 23.52 -35.08 -3.78
CA ARG A 350 23.00 -36.44 -4.02
C ARG A 350 24.10 -37.40 -4.48
N ALA A 351 24.97 -36.95 -5.40
CA ALA A 351 26.07 -37.77 -5.89
C ALA A 351 27.11 -38.06 -4.79
N GLU A 352 27.31 -37.10 -3.88
CA GLU A 352 28.26 -37.20 -2.77
C GLU A 352 27.69 -37.83 -1.50
N GLY A 353 26.38 -38.14 -1.47
CA GLY A 353 25.68 -38.73 -0.31
C GLY A 353 25.57 -37.81 0.91
N ARG A 354 25.59 -36.49 0.72
CA ARG A 354 25.47 -35.47 1.77
C ARG A 354 24.20 -34.69 1.69
N GLN A 355 23.85 -33.94 2.74
CA GLN A 355 22.75 -32.98 2.70
C GLN A 355 23.13 -31.75 1.86
N PRO A 356 22.24 -31.27 0.97
CA PRO A 356 22.48 -30.08 0.20
C PRO A 356 22.42 -28.82 1.07
N MET A 357 23.30 -27.86 0.82
CA MET A 357 23.25 -26.52 1.40
C MET A 357 22.47 -25.60 0.46
N LEU A 358 21.20 -25.41 0.71
CA LEU A 358 20.30 -24.65 -0.14
C LEU A 358 20.21 -23.19 0.30
N ILE A 359 20.26 -22.27 -0.66
CA ILE A 359 20.01 -20.85 -0.43
C ILE A 359 18.49 -20.63 -0.39
N ARG A 360 18.00 -20.06 0.71
CA ARG A 360 16.58 -19.69 0.86
C ARG A 360 16.19 -18.60 -0.13
N HIS A 361 14.90 -18.49 -0.42
CA HIS A 361 14.38 -17.39 -1.24
C HIS A 361 14.76 -16.04 -0.62
N PHE A 362 15.39 -15.16 -1.41
CA PHE A 362 15.71 -13.81 -0.99
C PHE A 362 15.59 -12.81 -2.15
N SER A 363 15.50 -11.54 -1.81
CA SER A 363 15.45 -10.40 -2.73
C SER A 363 16.63 -9.46 -2.47
N VAL A 364 16.84 -8.48 -3.33
CA VAL A 364 17.86 -7.45 -3.13
C VAL A 364 17.77 -6.75 -1.78
N HIS A 365 16.56 -6.61 -1.22
CA HIS A 365 16.38 -6.00 0.10
C HIS A 365 16.96 -6.86 1.24
N ASN A 366 16.98 -8.19 1.07
CA ASN A 366 17.65 -9.09 2.02
C ASN A 366 19.16 -8.88 2.05
N LEU A 367 19.78 -8.45 0.95
CA LEU A 367 21.22 -8.11 0.94
C LEU A 367 21.51 -6.92 1.85
N ARG A 368 20.64 -5.92 1.87
CA ARG A 368 20.73 -4.81 2.83
C ARG A 368 20.54 -5.28 4.28
N HIS A 369 19.61 -6.21 4.54
CA HIS A 369 19.47 -6.83 5.85
C HIS A 369 20.73 -7.61 6.24
N THR A 370 21.32 -8.35 5.29
CA THR A 370 22.57 -9.07 5.50
C THR A 370 23.71 -8.13 5.89
N PHE A 371 23.88 -7.02 5.16
CA PHE A 371 24.86 -5.98 5.53
C PHE A 371 24.59 -5.45 6.95
N CYS A 372 23.32 -5.07 7.25
CA CYS A 372 22.96 -4.55 8.56
C CYS A 372 23.31 -5.53 9.68
N THR A 373 22.95 -6.80 9.53
CA THR A 373 23.26 -7.85 10.51
C THR A 373 24.79 -8.00 10.70
N ARG A 374 25.57 -8.10 9.61
CA ARG A 374 27.05 -8.20 9.69
C ARG A 374 27.68 -6.96 10.30
N PHE A 375 27.14 -5.79 10.00
CA PHE A 375 27.63 -4.53 10.55
C PHE A 375 27.34 -4.46 12.06
N CYS A 376 26.16 -4.85 12.49
CA CYS A 376 25.78 -4.92 13.91
C CYS A 376 26.57 -5.95 14.71
N GLU A 377 27.04 -7.05 14.10
CA GLU A 377 27.90 -8.04 14.75
C GLU A 377 29.27 -7.46 15.13
N ASN A 378 29.74 -6.41 14.44
CA ASN A 378 31.06 -5.82 14.61
C ASN A 378 31.05 -4.39 15.16
N GLU A 379 29.95 -3.66 15.03
CA GLU A 379 29.78 -2.29 15.50
C GLU A 379 28.71 -2.24 16.60
N THR A 380 29.11 -1.73 17.76
CA THR A 380 28.23 -1.63 18.93
C THR A 380 27.53 -0.27 19.05
N ASN A 381 28.00 0.74 18.33
CA ASN A 381 27.40 2.07 18.35
C ASN A 381 26.18 2.12 17.43
N LEU A 382 24.98 1.97 18.01
CA LEU A 382 23.73 2.01 17.30
C LEU A 382 23.52 3.29 16.47
N LYS A 383 24.13 4.41 16.87
CA LYS A 383 24.03 5.67 16.13
C LYS A 383 24.79 5.60 14.81
N VAL A 384 26.00 5.03 14.81
CA VAL A 384 26.80 4.80 13.60
C VAL A 384 26.04 3.88 12.64
N ILE A 385 25.46 2.79 13.16
CA ILE A 385 24.65 1.86 12.37
C ILE A 385 23.45 2.58 11.74
N GLN A 386 22.72 3.36 12.53
CA GLN A 386 21.58 4.15 12.08
C GLN A 386 21.96 5.11 10.94
N ASP A 387 23.08 5.82 11.10
CA ASP A 387 23.54 6.84 10.14
C ASP A 387 23.99 6.18 8.81
N ILE A 388 24.79 5.11 8.86
CA ILE A 388 25.20 4.34 7.68
C ILE A 388 23.99 3.73 6.95
N MET A 389 23.06 3.18 7.72
CA MET A 389 21.82 2.60 7.15
C MET A 389 20.83 3.67 6.66
N GLY A 390 20.92 4.90 7.10
CA GLY A 390 19.97 5.97 6.78
C GLY A 390 18.55 5.64 7.28
N HIS A 391 18.44 5.12 8.52
CA HIS A 391 17.19 4.86 9.17
C HIS A 391 16.72 6.10 9.94
N LYS A 392 15.47 6.55 9.72
CA LYS A 392 14.90 7.67 10.46
C LYS A 392 14.80 7.36 11.95
N ASP A 393 14.32 6.14 12.28
CA ASP A 393 14.10 5.69 13.64
C ASP A 393 15.02 4.51 13.96
N ILE A 394 15.63 4.56 15.13
CA ILE A 394 16.54 3.52 15.62
C ILE A 394 15.82 2.18 15.81
N SER A 395 14.51 2.19 16.08
CA SER A 395 13.67 1.00 16.19
C SER A 395 13.73 0.15 14.93
N THR A 396 13.82 0.78 13.75
CA THR A 396 13.96 0.06 12.47
C THR A 396 15.28 -0.72 12.41
N THR A 397 16.35 -0.19 13.00
CA THR A 397 17.63 -0.88 13.11
C THR A 397 17.52 -2.04 14.09
N MET A 398 16.89 -1.82 15.25
CA MET A 398 16.70 -2.84 16.29
C MET A 398 15.74 -3.97 15.91
N GLU A 399 14.76 -3.74 15.00
CA GLU A 399 13.88 -4.81 14.50
C GLU A 399 14.59 -5.80 13.58
N ILE A 400 15.79 -5.45 13.09
CA ILE A 400 16.63 -6.30 12.24
C ILE A 400 17.60 -7.13 13.11
N TYR A 401 17.84 -6.66 14.32
CA TYR A 401 18.69 -7.27 15.33
C TYR A 401 17.89 -8.35 16.10
#